data_f13d0acef9240c6be6e7ae6ae9dbfce9
#
_entry.id   f13d0acef9240c6be6e7ae6ae9dbfce9
#
_cell.length_a   1.000
_cell.length_b   1.000
_cell.length_c   1.000
_cell.angle_alpha   90.00
_cell.angle_beta   90.00
_cell.angle_gamma   90.00
#
_symmetry.space_group_name_H-M   'P 1'
#
loop_
_entity.id
_entity.type
_entity.pdbx_description
1 polymer ?
#
loop_
_entity_poly.entity_id
_entity_poly.type
_entity_poly.pdbx_seq_one_letter_code
_entity_poly.pdbx_strand_id
1 'polypeptide(L)'
;MKNKEDLKKELIKIDHKSYGMYKTLGGSYSFGNYILYIDHVQGDPFASPSRLHFEVKRDRHGFPEEYYQEKHRRLALEDQVLRRFLYELRQIDKGFMGSGKSGRITICPANQTVQERIAVVFSKEKMELRFEMGFPARGRTILAKEMQKLVFDILPQLAENTLFYRNWDTKNKKYLEQAIFLADDQKVLRAELKKRNLTAFVADGAVLPRESGVSDRPMRGAVPFASPESMRIEVELPHKGKVTGMGIPEGITVIVGGGYHGKSTLLKALEQGVYNYICGDGREYVVADNSGMKIRAEDGRNVLHTDISMFINHLPAGQDTTDFSSENASGSTSQAANLIEAVEAGAGLLLLDEDTSATNFMIRDKVMARLVSDEKEPITTLLRHIRGIYRTLGISFVIVVGSSGDYLSVADFVLQMDHYKVKDVTKEAKSICEECGIAGQYPENEITVPAFSRKLKPVKPGRRKIKSMGTDTVLIDREAIDVRYLEQLSENGQTTALAHMMSWILDNVKAEEDIQHIIERMYTIIEKRGMEAIIPASCSGGHPVLPRKQELYACLSRYRSAKIVR
;
A
#
# COMPACT_ATOMS: atom_id res chain seq x y z
N MET A 1 -6.28 37.67 8.84
CA MET A 1 -6.75 36.48 9.53
C MET A 1 -7.86 36.89 10.49
N LYS A 2 -9.03 36.25 10.42
CA LYS A 2 -10.15 36.50 11.32
C LYS A 2 -9.91 35.80 12.68
N ASN A 3 -10.68 36.18 13.71
CA ASN A 3 -10.61 35.51 15.00
C ASN A 3 -11.90 34.68 15.26
N LYS A 4 -11.93 33.94 16.37
CA LYS A 4 -13.08 33.10 16.75
C LYS A 4 -14.39 33.91 16.95
N GLU A 5 -14.31 35.17 17.38
CA GLU A 5 -15.49 36.03 17.56
C GLU A 5 -16.07 36.47 16.21
N ASP A 6 -15.21 36.69 15.20
CA ASP A 6 -15.66 36.98 13.84
C ASP A 6 -16.43 35.80 13.26
N LEU A 7 -15.97 34.56 13.49
CA LEU A 7 -16.65 33.34 13.05
C LEU A 7 -18.02 33.21 13.75
N LYS A 8 -18.09 33.52 15.06
CA LYS A 8 -19.35 33.49 15.83
C LYS A 8 -20.36 34.51 15.30
N LYS A 9 -19.89 35.72 15.00
CA LYS A 9 -20.76 36.76 14.41
C LYS A 9 -21.32 36.34 13.05
N GLU A 10 -20.46 35.77 12.18
CA GLU A 10 -20.90 35.28 10.88
C GLU A 10 -21.90 34.13 10.99
N LEU A 11 -21.70 33.19 11.93
CA LEU A 11 -22.67 32.10 12.18
C LEU A 11 -24.02 32.61 12.60
N ILE A 12 -24.08 33.62 13.50
CA ILE A 12 -25.35 34.25 13.94
C ILE A 12 -26.06 34.90 12.75
N LYS A 13 -25.34 35.59 11.85
CA LYS A 13 -25.93 36.26 10.68
C LYS A 13 -26.55 35.29 9.68
N ILE A 14 -26.08 34.07 9.59
CA ILE A 14 -26.54 33.07 8.61
C ILE A 14 -27.52 32.05 9.20
N ASP A 15 -27.86 32.16 10.49
CA ASP A 15 -28.79 31.24 11.14
C ASP A 15 -30.15 31.22 10.39
N HIS A 16 -30.72 30.02 10.27
CA HIS A 16 -31.96 29.78 9.53
C HIS A 16 -31.97 30.19 8.05
N LYS A 17 -30.85 30.63 7.50
CA LYS A 17 -30.72 30.90 6.04
C LYS A 17 -30.49 29.64 5.23
N SER A 18 -30.53 29.79 3.90
CA SER A 18 -30.21 28.71 2.96
C SER A 18 -28.81 28.16 3.18
N TYR A 19 -28.65 26.84 3.05
CA TYR A 19 -27.38 26.10 3.24
C TYR A 19 -26.18 26.70 2.51
N GLY A 20 -26.40 27.20 1.30
CA GLY A 20 -25.37 27.85 0.49
C GLY A 20 -24.67 29.04 1.18
N MET A 21 -25.31 29.66 2.18
CA MET A 21 -24.70 30.74 2.94
C MET A 21 -23.52 30.28 3.82
N TYR A 22 -23.38 28.99 4.12
CA TYR A 22 -22.19 28.47 4.77
C TYR A 22 -20.88 28.77 4.03
N LYS A 23 -20.95 29.02 2.72
CA LYS A 23 -19.76 29.40 1.92
C LYS A 23 -19.08 30.66 2.43
N THR A 24 -19.79 31.55 3.12
CA THR A 24 -19.20 32.76 3.72
C THR A 24 -18.25 32.47 4.86
N LEU A 25 -18.28 31.25 5.42
CA LEU A 25 -17.39 30.81 6.49
C LEU A 25 -16.02 30.33 5.98
N GLY A 26 -15.82 30.17 4.69
CA GLY A 26 -14.53 29.78 4.14
C GLY A 26 -13.42 30.74 4.55
N GLY A 27 -12.24 30.22 4.94
CA GLY A 27 -11.08 31.01 5.36
C GLY A 27 -10.44 30.53 6.65
N SER A 28 -9.62 31.38 7.28
CA SER A 28 -8.82 31.06 8.45
C SER A 28 -9.22 31.85 9.69
N TYR A 29 -9.27 31.17 10.84
CA TYR A 29 -9.73 31.71 12.11
C TYR A 29 -8.74 31.37 13.23
N SER A 30 -8.25 32.39 13.94
CA SER A 30 -7.37 32.19 15.10
C SER A 30 -8.16 31.82 16.34
N PHE A 31 -7.75 30.69 16.98
CA PHE A 31 -8.24 30.21 18.27
C PHE A 31 -7.19 30.36 19.38
N GLY A 32 -6.22 31.26 19.20
CA GLY A 32 -5.12 31.48 20.14
C GLY A 32 -3.96 30.53 19.92
N ASN A 33 -4.06 29.29 20.40
CA ASN A 33 -2.98 28.31 20.29
C ASN A 33 -2.89 27.64 18.92
N TYR A 34 -3.96 27.65 18.15
CA TYR A 34 -4.04 27.06 16.80
C TYR A 34 -4.87 27.94 15.87
N ILE A 35 -4.77 27.65 14.59
CA ILE A 35 -5.60 28.25 13.54
C ILE A 35 -6.50 27.15 12.98
N LEU A 36 -7.80 27.44 12.89
CA LEU A 36 -8.77 26.62 12.17
C LEU A 36 -8.93 27.16 10.75
N TYR A 37 -8.70 26.32 9.76
CA TYR A 37 -8.98 26.61 8.35
C TYR A 37 -10.25 25.88 7.92
N ILE A 38 -11.11 26.58 7.18
CA ILE A 38 -12.26 26.03 6.46
C ILE A 38 -11.89 26.11 4.98
N ASP A 39 -11.30 25.04 4.43
CA ASP A 39 -10.72 25.01 3.09
C ASP A 39 -11.76 24.90 1.99
N HIS A 40 -12.79 24.10 2.28
CA HIS A 40 -13.90 23.87 1.35
C HIS A 40 -15.21 23.71 2.13
N VAL A 41 -16.22 24.41 1.69
CA VAL A 41 -17.58 24.29 2.25
C VAL A 41 -18.46 23.47 1.30
N GLN A 42 -19.05 22.39 1.81
CA GLN A 42 -19.99 21.57 1.06
C GLN A 42 -21.18 22.40 0.53
N GLY A 43 -21.66 22.06 -0.66
CA GLY A 43 -22.74 22.82 -1.30
C GLY A 43 -24.14 22.45 -0.81
N ASP A 44 -24.31 21.27 -0.21
CA ASP A 44 -25.59 20.70 0.20
C ASP A 44 -25.35 19.70 1.36
N PRO A 45 -26.26 19.52 2.33
CA PRO A 45 -26.07 18.59 3.47
C PRO A 45 -25.81 17.13 3.09
N PHE A 46 -26.20 16.72 1.88
CA PHE A 46 -26.04 15.37 1.37
C PHE A 46 -24.77 15.19 0.51
N ALA A 47 -24.11 16.31 0.14
CA ALA A 47 -22.86 16.29 -0.61
C ALA A 47 -21.68 15.78 0.24
N SER A 48 -20.48 15.68 -0.37
CA SER A 48 -19.25 15.41 0.38
C SER A 48 -19.05 16.46 1.46
N PRO A 49 -18.60 16.08 2.67
CA PRO A 49 -18.46 17.01 3.79
C PRO A 49 -17.52 18.17 3.48
N SER A 50 -17.63 19.24 4.28
CA SER A 50 -16.68 20.35 4.25
C SER A 50 -15.32 19.88 4.71
N ARG A 51 -14.23 20.46 4.16
CA ARG A 51 -12.85 20.13 4.49
C ARG A 51 -12.26 21.23 5.33
N LEU A 52 -11.64 20.81 6.42
CA LEU A 52 -11.05 21.69 7.41
C LEU A 52 -9.67 21.17 7.80
N HIS A 53 -8.83 22.07 8.30
CA HIS A 53 -7.63 21.64 9.00
C HIS A 53 -7.31 22.53 10.19
N PHE A 54 -6.62 21.94 11.15
CA PHE A 54 -5.93 22.67 12.21
C PHE A 54 -4.49 22.93 11.79
N GLU A 55 -3.98 24.10 12.11
CA GLU A 55 -2.57 24.46 11.99
C GLU A 55 -2.05 24.89 13.35
N VAL A 56 -0.93 24.30 13.79
CA VAL A 56 -0.23 24.67 15.02
C VAL A 56 1.22 24.97 14.68
N LYS A 57 1.72 26.14 15.09
CA LYS A 57 3.12 26.51 14.91
C LYS A 57 4.04 25.60 15.73
N ARG A 58 5.26 25.41 15.26
CA ARG A 58 6.29 24.56 15.88
C ARG A 58 6.52 24.88 17.35
N ASP A 59 6.61 26.16 17.70
CA ASP A 59 6.85 26.64 19.07
C ASP A 59 5.69 26.38 20.04
N ARG A 60 4.53 25.92 19.55
CA ARG A 60 3.31 25.74 20.33
C ARG A 60 2.87 24.30 20.52
N HIS A 61 3.10 23.40 19.55
CA HIS A 61 2.64 22.02 19.66
C HIS A 61 3.42 21.20 20.71
N GLY A 62 4.70 21.54 20.95
CA GLY A 62 5.53 21.00 22.03
C GLY A 62 5.99 19.55 21.85
N PHE A 63 5.78 18.92 20.71
CA PHE A 63 6.38 17.61 20.41
C PHE A 63 7.89 17.72 20.29
N PRO A 64 8.69 16.75 20.87
CA PRO A 64 10.14 16.74 20.77
C PRO A 64 10.61 16.77 19.31
N GLU A 65 11.62 17.58 19.03
CA GLU A 65 12.11 17.77 17.66
C GLU A 65 12.72 16.49 17.08
N GLU A 66 13.39 15.70 17.91
CA GLU A 66 13.96 14.42 17.57
C GLU A 66 12.93 13.39 17.04
N TYR A 67 11.63 13.60 17.31
CA TYR A 67 10.56 12.71 16.85
C TYR A 67 10.14 12.98 15.39
N TYR A 68 10.57 14.10 14.78
CA TYR A 68 10.19 14.44 13.41
C TYR A 68 11.32 14.97 12.51
N GLN A 69 12.57 14.97 12.99
CA GLN A 69 13.73 15.34 12.17
C GLN A 69 13.98 14.32 11.05
N GLU A 70 13.89 13.02 11.38
CA GLU A 70 14.06 11.94 10.42
C GLU A 70 12.71 11.42 9.91
N LYS A 71 12.65 11.08 8.61
CA LYS A 71 11.39 10.69 7.94
C LYS A 71 10.67 9.55 8.64
N HIS A 72 11.35 8.46 9.01
CA HIS A 72 10.72 7.29 9.62
C HIS A 72 10.12 7.61 11.00
N ARG A 73 10.80 8.42 11.82
CA ARG A 73 10.28 8.91 13.11
C ARG A 73 9.10 9.84 12.93
N ARG A 74 9.21 10.77 11.95
CA ARG A 74 8.12 11.68 11.62
C ARG A 74 6.85 10.93 11.23
N LEU A 75 6.95 9.90 10.38
CA LEU A 75 5.80 9.09 9.99
C LEU A 75 5.18 8.36 11.20
N ALA A 76 5.98 7.86 12.13
CA ALA A 76 5.48 7.26 13.36
C ALA A 76 4.77 8.29 14.26
N LEU A 77 5.29 9.51 14.37
CA LEU A 77 4.64 10.60 15.10
C LEU A 77 3.31 11.00 14.44
N GLU A 78 3.30 11.21 13.12
CA GLU A 78 2.11 11.57 12.34
C GLU A 78 1.00 10.52 12.50
N ASP A 79 1.36 9.23 12.44
CA ASP A 79 0.44 8.12 12.67
C ASP A 79 -0.11 8.11 14.11
N GLN A 80 0.71 8.38 15.12
CA GLN A 80 0.27 8.42 16.52
C GLN A 80 -0.65 9.62 16.80
N VAL A 81 -0.39 10.77 16.22
CA VAL A 81 -1.30 11.95 16.32
C VAL A 81 -2.63 11.66 15.63
N LEU A 82 -2.61 11.01 14.47
CA LEU A 82 -3.83 10.56 13.78
C LEU A 82 -4.65 9.60 14.65
N ARG A 83 -3.99 8.59 15.25
CA ARG A 83 -4.66 7.62 16.15
C ARG A 83 -5.21 8.28 17.39
N ARG A 84 -4.50 9.26 17.94
CA ARG A 84 -4.99 10.04 19.08
C ARG A 84 -6.24 10.83 18.70
N PHE A 85 -6.26 11.50 17.55
CA PHE A 85 -7.45 12.21 17.07
C PHE A 85 -8.64 11.25 16.86
N LEU A 86 -8.41 10.09 16.25
CA LEU A 86 -9.43 9.06 16.07
C LEU A 86 -9.98 8.54 17.41
N TYR A 87 -9.11 8.39 18.42
CA TYR A 87 -9.52 8.00 19.76
C TYR A 87 -10.41 9.06 20.39
N GLU A 88 -9.98 10.33 20.42
CA GLU A 88 -10.73 11.44 20.98
C GLU A 88 -12.09 11.62 20.25
N LEU A 89 -12.10 11.47 18.94
CA LEU A 89 -13.31 11.56 18.14
C LEU A 89 -14.35 10.48 18.51
N ARG A 90 -13.91 9.29 18.93
CA ARG A 90 -14.80 8.22 19.40
C ARG A 90 -15.41 8.49 20.77
N GLN A 91 -14.79 9.33 21.59
CA GLN A 91 -15.29 9.70 22.92
C GLN A 91 -16.36 10.79 22.87
N ILE A 92 -16.52 11.46 21.73
CA ILE A 92 -17.51 12.52 21.58
C ILE A 92 -18.90 11.91 21.48
N ASP A 93 -19.82 12.42 22.31
CA ASP A 93 -21.24 12.06 22.22
C ASP A 93 -21.82 12.52 20.87
N LYS A 94 -22.39 11.56 20.12
CA LYS A 94 -22.90 11.77 18.76
C LYS A 94 -24.31 12.36 18.71
N GLY A 95 -24.73 13.10 19.71
CA GLY A 95 -26.07 13.69 19.87
C GLY A 95 -26.44 14.78 18.85
N PHE A 96 -25.81 14.84 17.68
CA PHE A 96 -26.14 15.83 16.65
C PHE A 96 -27.39 15.44 15.88
N MET A 97 -28.37 16.30 15.89
CA MET A 97 -29.56 16.19 15.07
C MET A 97 -29.43 17.07 13.82
N GLY A 98 -29.72 16.52 12.65
CA GLY A 98 -29.68 17.25 11.38
C GLY A 98 -29.86 16.34 10.18
N SER A 99 -29.97 16.95 9.00
CA SER A 99 -30.15 16.24 7.74
C SER A 99 -28.81 15.80 7.12
N GLY A 100 -28.82 14.69 6.42
CA GLY A 100 -27.66 14.20 5.67
C GLY A 100 -26.47 13.90 6.56
N LYS A 101 -25.33 14.56 6.31
CA LYS A 101 -24.08 14.36 7.05
C LYS A 101 -23.88 15.36 8.20
N SER A 102 -24.92 16.05 8.62
CA SER A 102 -24.87 17.09 9.67
C SER A 102 -24.16 16.62 10.93
N GLY A 103 -23.20 17.40 11.40
CA GLY A 103 -22.42 17.13 12.63
C GLY A 103 -21.41 16.00 12.55
N ARG A 104 -21.34 15.26 11.46
CA ARG A 104 -20.38 14.16 11.29
C ARG A 104 -18.97 14.71 11.05
N ILE A 105 -18.04 14.39 11.94
CA ILE A 105 -16.62 14.64 11.77
C ILE A 105 -15.96 13.31 11.33
N THR A 106 -15.13 13.36 10.30
CA THR A 106 -14.41 12.20 9.77
C THR A 106 -12.98 12.58 9.42
N ILE A 107 -12.08 11.63 9.56
CA ILE A 107 -10.67 11.74 9.18
C ILE A 107 -10.24 10.43 8.52
N CYS A 108 -9.10 10.43 7.83
CA CYS A 108 -8.50 9.22 7.28
C CYS A 108 -8.44 8.11 8.34
N PRO A 109 -8.98 6.93 8.09
CA PRO A 109 -8.82 5.80 9.01
C PRO A 109 -7.35 5.39 9.09
N ALA A 110 -6.96 4.77 10.20
CA ALA A 110 -5.66 4.15 10.37
C ALA A 110 -5.87 2.66 10.70
N ASN A 111 -5.28 1.78 9.90
CA ASN A 111 -5.25 0.34 10.12
C ASN A 111 -4.02 -0.09 10.95
N GLN A 112 -3.55 -1.32 10.83
CA GLN A 112 -2.40 -1.82 11.61
C GLN A 112 -1.03 -1.40 11.05
N THR A 113 -0.98 -0.75 9.87
CA THR A 113 0.26 -0.30 9.25
C THR A 113 0.51 1.19 9.45
N VAL A 114 1.79 1.56 9.50
CA VAL A 114 2.26 2.95 9.51
C VAL A 114 2.61 3.35 8.08
N GLN A 115 1.86 4.29 7.52
CA GLN A 115 2.01 4.74 6.13
C GLN A 115 2.04 6.26 6.05
N GLU A 116 2.71 6.81 5.03
CA GLU A 116 2.74 8.25 4.77
C GLU A 116 1.37 8.75 4.31
N ARG A 117 0.85 9.79 5.00
CA ARG A 117 -0.50 10.33 4.81
C ARG A 117 -0.46 11.85 4.79
N ILE A 118 -1.46 12.46 4.16
CA ILE A 118 -1.64 13.92 4.26
C ILE A 118 -2.58 14.34 5.41
N ALA A 119 -3.15 13.39 6.13
CA ALA A 119 -4.06 13.68 7.25
C ALA A 119 -3.37 14.43 8.38
N VAL A 120 -2.15 14.05 8.72
CA VAL A 120 -1.30 14.75 9.69
C VAL A 120 0.07 14.96 9.04
N VAL A 121 0.56 16.17 9.08
CA VAL A 121 1.86 16.54 8.48
C VAL A 121 2.64 17.40 9.44
N PHE A 122 3.86 16.98 9.77
CA PHE A 122 4.83 17.78 10.50
C PHE A 122 5.86 18.38 9.54
N SER A 123 5.99 19.68 9.56
CA SER A 123 7.02 20.43 8.83
C SER A 123 7.99 21.10 9.81
N LYS A 124 9.02 21.77 9.26
CA LYS A 124 9.95 22.55 10.08
C LYS A 124 9.29 23.72 10.82
N GLU A 125 8.16 24.21 10.34
CA GLU A 125 7.52 25.46 10.83
C GLU A 125 6.23 25.19 11.60
N LYS A 126 5.51 24.12 11.24
CA LYS A 126 4.15 23.86 11.73
C LYS A 126 3.77 22.39 11.64
N MET A 127 2.72 22.05 12.37
CA MET A 127 1.95 20.82 12.23
C MET A 127 0.57 21.15 11.67
N GLU A 128 0.07 20.32 10.76
CA GLU A 128 -1.29 20.39 10.23
C GLU A 128 -2.01 19.06 10.44
N LEU A 129 -3.33 19.14 10.79
CA LEU A 129 -4.21 17.99 10.89
C LEU A 129 -5.49 18.26 10.11
N ARG A 130 -5.77 17.45 9.10
CA ARG A 130 -6.86 17.60 8.14
C ARG A 130 -7.98 16.62 8.42
N PHE A 131 -9.21 17.12 8.38
CA PHE A 131 -10.42 16.32 8.62
C PHE A 131 -11.60 16.86 7.81
N GLU A 132 -12.66 16.10 7.77
CA GLU A 132 -13.91 16.50 7.15
C GLU A 132 -15.01 16.70 8.20
N MET A 133 -15.91 17.66 7.96
CA MET A 133 -17.03 17.93 8.84
C MET A 133 -18.30 18.25 8.03
N GLY A 134 -19.37 17.55 8.31
CA GLY A 134 -20.70 17.86 7.78
C GLY A 134 -21.30 19.05 8.51
N PHE A 135 -21.57 20.15 7.82
CA PHE A 135 -22.17 21.34 8.44
C PHE A 135 -23.65 21.11 8.75
N PRO A 136 -24.09 21.47 9.98
CA PRO A 136 -25.43 21.15 10.46
C PRO A 136 -26.57 21.87 9.70
N ALA A 137 -27.60 21.11 9.34
CA ALA A 137 -28.77 21.65 8.67
C ALA A 137 -30.06 20.85 9.02
N ARG A 138 -31.21 21.50 8.93
CA ARG A 138 -32.52 20.85 8.86
C ARG A 138 -33.08 21.03 7.44
N GLY A 139 -33.19 19.94 6.67
CA GLY A 139 -33.37 20.05 5.22
C GLY A 139 -32.19 20.81 4.61
N ARG A 140 -32.44 21.96 4.02
CA ARG A 140 -31.43 22.89 3.48
C ARG A 140 -31.35 24.20 4.27
N THR A 141 -31.82 24.22 5.50
CA THR A 141 -31.78 25.38 6.38
C THR A 141 -30.67 25.23 7.40
N ILE A 142 -29.87 26.25 7.57
CA ILE A 142 -28.71 26.29 8.50
C ILE A 142 -29.16 26.15 9.94
N LEU A 143 -28.45 25.35 10.72
CA LEU A 143 -28.58 25.24 12.19
C LEU A 143 -27.33 25.83 12.85
N ALA A 144 -27.28 27.15 13.00
CA ALA A 144 -26.11 27.84 13.52
C ALA A 144 -25.77 27.47 14.97
N LYS A 145 -26.76 27.19 15.82
CA LYS A 145 -26.53 26.73 17.20
C LYS A 145 -25.77 25.40 17.26
N GLU A 146 -26.14 24.45 16.41
CA GLU A 146 -25.43 23.16 16.35
C GLU A 146 -23.99 23.35 15.75
N MET A 147 -23.83 24.23 14.76
CA MET A 147 -22.51 24.58 14.25
C MET A 147 -21.66 25.28 15.31
N GLN A 148 -22.22 26.12 16.16
CA GLN A 148 -21.48 26.74 17.26
C GLN A 148 -20.97 25.71 18.25
N LYS A 149 -21.78 24.71 18.66
CA LYS A 149 -21.33 23.60 19.50
C LYS A 149 -20.12 22.86 18.86
N LEU A 150 -20.21 22.55 17.57
CA LEU A 150 -19.10 21.90 16.87
C LEU A 150 -17.83 22.75 16.93
N VAL A 151 -17.94 24.01 16.56
CA VAL A 151 -16.78 24.88 16.36
C VAL A 151 -16.18 25.41 17.65
N PHE A 152 -17.01 25.71 18.67
CA PHE A 152 -16.54 26.37 19.89
C PHE A 152 -16.42 25.44 21.11
N ASP A 153 -17.04 24.25 21.08
CA ASP A 153 -16.92 23.29 22.18
C ASP A 153 -16.17 22.05 21.76
N ILE A 154 -16.56 21.37 20.65
CA ILE A 154 -16.03 20.07 20.24
C ILE A 154 -14.68 20.21 19.55
N LEU A 155 -14.56 21.03 18.51
CA LEU A 155 -13.28 21.18 17.79
C LEU A 155 -12.15 21.69 18.71
N PRO A 156 -12.37 22.66 19.65
CA PRO A 156 -11.34 23.02 20.61
C PRO A 156 -10.92 21.86 21.52
N GLN A 157 -11.85 21.05 22.02
CA GLN A 157 -11.53 19.87 22.83
C GLN A 157 -10.69 18.86 22.05
N LEU A 158 -11.07 18.55 20.80
CA LEU A 158 -10.29 17.70 19.92
C LEU A 158 -8.88 18.26 19.69
N ALA A 159 -8.77 19.55 19.40
CA ALA A 159 -7.50 20.21 19.16
C ALA A 159 -6.60 20.16 20.41
N GLU A 160 -7.10 20.54 21.59
CA GLU A 160 -6.32 20.56 22.83
C GLU A 160 -5.84 19.15 23.22
N ASN A 161 -6.70 18.11 23.10
CA ASN A 161 -6.34 16.74 23.47
C ASN A 161 -5.41 16.05 22.47
N THR A 162 -5.32 16.54 21.23
CA THR A 162 -4.58 15.90 20.16
C THR A 162 -3.30 16.63 19.78
N LEU A 163 -3.38 17.97 19.57
CA LEU A 163 -2.34 18.73 18.89
C LEU A 163 -1.23 19.23 19.82
N PHE A 164 -1.40 19.12 21.13
CA PHE A 164 -0.47 19.66 22.12
C PHE A 164 0.11 18.57 22.99
N TYR A 165 1.42 18.29 22.84
CA TYR A 165 2.13 17.24 23.58
C TYR A 165 2.01 17.39 25.09
N ARG A 166 1.95 18.63 25.61
CA ARG A 166 1.78 18.90 27.05
C ARG A 166 0.50 18.29 27.63
N ASN A 167 -0.56 18.15 26.81
CA ASN A 167 -1.87 17.65 27.21
C ASN A 167 -1.97 16.11 27.12
N TRP A 168 -0.94 15.45 26.57
CA TRP A 168 -0.90 13.98 26.54
C TRP A 168 -0.51 13.46 27.92
N ASP A 169 -1.26 12.48 28.43
CA ASP A 169 -0.92 11.80 29.67
C ASP A 169 0.36 10.96 29.53
N THR A 170 0.92 10.53 30.67
CA THR A 170 2.17 9.76 30.73
C THR A 170 2.10 8.46 29.92
N LYS A 171 0.93 7.79 29.92
CA LYS A 171 0.74 6.54 29.19
C LYS A 171 0.83 6.77 27.68
N ASN A 172 0.14 7.80 27.18
CA ASN A 172 0.15 8.13 25.74
C ASN A 172 1.51 8.65 25.28
N LYS A 173 2.23 9.42 26.12
CA LYS A 173 3.61 9.85 25.84
C LYS A 173 4.55 8.65 25.73
N LYS A 174 4.46 7.68 26.65
CA LYS A 174 5.25 6.45 26.63
C LYS A 174 4.94 5.60 25.39
N TYR A 175 3.65 5.52 24.99
CA TYR A 175 3.26 4.78 23.79
C TYR A 175 3.78 5.44 22.50
N LEU A 176 3.77 6.77 22.45
CA LEU A 176 4.39 7.51 21.34
C LEU A 176 5.90 7.23 21.26
N GLU A 177 6.61 7.31 22.40
CA GLU A 177 8.04 7.01 22.44
C GLU A 177 8.34 5.58 21.94
N GLN A 178 7.55 4.59 22.36
CA GLN A 178 7.65 3.22 21.88
C GLN A 178 7.42 3.12 20.36
N ALA A 179 6.49 3.89 19.80
CA ALA A 179 6.25 3.91 18.36
C ALA A 179 7.44 4.52 17.59
N ILE A 180 8.07 5.55 18.13
CA ILE A 180 9.30 6.15 17.57
C ILE A 180 10.45 5.15 17.60
N PHE A 181 10.67 4.47 18.74
CA PHE A 181 11.70 3.46 18.90
C PHE A 181 11.48 2.26 17.97
N LEU A 182 10.23 1.83 17.82
CA LEU A 182 9.90 0.77 16.86
C LEU A 182 10.21 1.20 15.42
N ALA A 183 9.96 2.45 15.05
CA ALA A 183 10.30 2.94 13.70
C ALA A 183 11.82 2.93 13.44
N ASP A 184 12.63 3.25 14.45
CA ASP A 184 14.10 3.12 14.37
C ASP A 184 14.51 1.64 14.17
N ASP A 185 13.95 0.75 14.98
CA ASP A 185 14.22 -0.69 14.91
C ASP A 185 13.85 -1.26 13.52
N GLN A 186 12.67 -0.90 13.01
CA GLN A 186 12.21 -1.34 11.69
C GLN A 186 13.08 -0.80 10.55
N LYS A 187 13.58 0.44 10.66
CA LYS A 187 14.54 1.01 9.70
C LYS A 187 15.83 0.19 9.65
N VAL A 188 16.39 -0.13 10.84
CA VAL A 188 17.61 -0.94 10.94
C VAL A 188 17.38 -2.35 10.41
N LEU A 189 16.27 -2.99 10.80
CA LEU A 189 15.93 -4.34 10.34
C LEU A 189 15.83 -4.42 8.81
N ARG A 190 15.22 -3.43 8.15
CA ARG A 190 15.17 -3.36 6.69
C ARG A 190 16.55 -3.16 6.05
N ALA A 191 17.45 -2.41 6.69
CA ALA A 191 18.82 -2.27 6.22
C ALA A 191 19.61 -3.59 6.34
N GLU A 192 19.36 -4.37 7.40
CA GLU A 192 19.97 -5.68 7.60
C GLU A 192 19.55 -6.71 6.53
N LEU A 193 18.34 -6.60 5.94
CA LEU A 193 17.97 -7.47 4.81
C LEU A 193 19.01 -7.36 3.68
N LYS A 194 19.26 -6.14 3.21
CA LYS A 194 20.23 -5.91 2.11
C LYS A 194 21.65 -6.33 2.50
N LYS A 195 22.07 -6.01 3.71
CA LYS A 195 23.42 -6.32 4.20
C LYS A 195 23.68 -7.82 4.27
N ARG A 196 22.65 -8.61 4.50
CA ARG A 196 22.74 -10.08 4.66
C ARG A 196 22.23 -10.85 3.45
N ASN A 197 21.93 -10.19 2.33
CA ASN A 197 21.32 -10.77 1.14
C ASN A 197 20.05 -11.56 1.47
N LEU A 198 19.12 -10.90 2.18
CA LEU A 198 17.82 -11.46 2.57
C LEU A 198 16.70 -10.74 1.83
N THR A 199 15.70 -11.49 1.43
CA THR A 199 14.46 -10.96 0.85
C THR A 199 13.41 -10.65 1.90
N ALA A 200 13.47 -11.35 3.05
CA ALA A 200 12.54 -11.15 4.15
C ALA A 200 13.11 -11.62 5.50
N PHE A 201 12.50 -11.11 6.57
CA PHE A 201 12.73 -11.58 7.94
C PHE A 201 11.40 -11.72 8.67
N VAL A 202 11.24 -12.82 9.41
CA VAL A 202 10.08 -13.11 10.26
C VAL A 202 10.56 -13.40 11.68
N ALA A 203 10.29 -12.50 12.61
CA ALA A 203 10.74 -12.64 13.99
C ALA A 203 10.07 -13.83 14.70
N ASP A 204 10.83 -14.50 15.57
CA ASP A 204 10.27 -15.47 16.50
C ASP A 204 9.25 -14.80 17.43
N GLY A 205 8.13 -15.47 17.69
CA GLY A 205 7.02 -14.95 18.48
C GLY A 205 6.03 -14.09 17.68
N ALA A 206 6.27 -13.82 16.39
CA ALA A 206 5.33 -13.05 15.56
C ALA A 206 3.96 -13.73 15.45
N VAL A 207 2.89 -12.90 15.41
CA VAL A 207 1.50 -13.33 15.18
C VAL A 207 1.16 -13.09 13.72
N LEU A 208 1.26 -14.13 12.90
CA LEU A 208 1.06 -13.98 11.45
C LEU A 208 -0.41 -13.90 11.02
N PRO A 209 -1.35 -14.73 11.55
CA PRO A 209 -2.73 -14.70 11.10
C PRO A 209 -3.48 -13.45 11.60
N ARG A 210 -4.48 -13.05 10.84
CA ARG A 210 -5.42 -11.97 11.18
C ARG A 210 -6.73 -12.56 11.73
N GLU A 211 -7.47 -11.73 12.46
CA GLU A 211 -8.72 -12.12 13.13
C GLU A 211 -9.76 -12.66 12.14
N SER A 212 -9.84 -12.08 10.94
CA SER A 212 -10.71 -12.54 9.84
C SER A 212 -10.21 -12.01 8.48
N GLY A 213 -10.85 -12.45 7.40
CA GLY A 213 -10.55 -11.96 6.04
C GLY A 213 -10.84 -10.47 5.81
N VAL A 214 -11.60 -9.83 6.71
CA VAL A 214 -11.96 -8.40 6.62
C VAL A 214 -11.39 -7.57 7.77
N SER A 215 -10.65 -8.19 8.69
CA SER A 215 -10.00 -7.52 9.82
C SER A 215 -8.49 -7.67 9.70
N ASP A 216 -7.78 -6.55 9.78
CA ASP A 216 -6.32 -6.50 9.80
C ASP A 216 -5.71 -6.71 11.20
N ARG A 217 -6.57 -6.90 12.22
CA ARG A 217 -6.12 -7.12 13.60
C ARG A 217 -5.49 -8.50 13.79
N PRO A 218 -4.51 -8.65 14.69
CA PRO A 218 -3.92 -9.94 14.99
C PRO A 218 -4.95 -10.93 15.55
N MET A 219 -4.86 -12.18 15.14
CA MET A 219 -5.70 -13.26 15.68
C MET A 219 -5.32 -13.55 17.13
N ARG A 220 -6.30 -13.57 18.02
CA ARG A 220 -6.09 -13.96 19.41
C ARG A 220 -5.85 -15.45 19.54
N GLY A 221 -4.88 -15.87 20.35
CA GLY A 221 -4.58 -17.26 20.58
C GLY A 221 -3.94 -17.98 19.38
N ALA A 222 -3.41 -17.24 18.41
CA ALA A 222 -2.66 -17.82 17.30
C ALA A 222 -1.37 -18.50 17.78
N VAL A 223 -0.93 -19.50 17.04
CA VAL A 223 0.38 -20.12 17.25
C VAL A 223 1.45 -19.08 16.90
N PRO A 224 2.32 -18.70 17.85
CA PRO A 224 3.42 -17.79 17.56
C PRO A 224 4.38 -18.39 16.53
N PHE A 225 4.92 -17.57 15.66
CA PHE A 225 5.92 -18.01 14.70
C PHE A 225 7.19 -18.47 15.41
N ALA A 226 7.79 -19.55 14.92
CA ALA A 226 9.09 -20.05 15.36
C ALA A 226 9.92 -20.39 14.12
N SER A 227 11.12 -19.82 14.04
CA SER A 227 12.04 -20.06 12.93
C SER A 227 12.64 -21.46 12.96
N PRO A 228 12.82 -22.13 11.82
CA PRO A 228 13.64 -23.34 11.74
C PRO A 228 15.09 -22.99 12.09
N GLU A 229 15.78 -23.87 12.79
CA GLU A 229 17.11 -23.61 13.33
C GLU A 229 18.15 -23.28 12.24
N SER A 230 18.05 -23.94 11.10
CA SER A 230 18.93 -23.73 9.93
C SER A 230 18.80 -22.34 9.28
N MET A 231 17.67 -21.65 9.46
CA MET A 231 17.40 -20.31 8.91
C MET A 231 17.29 -19.24 9.99
N ARG A 232 17.50 -19.63 11.28
CA ARG A 232 17.44 -18.68 12.39
C ARG A 232 18.65 -17.77 12.36
N ILE A 233 18.39 -16.48 12.40
CA ILE A 233 19.41 -15.44 12.52
C ILE A 233 19.09 -14.54 13.70
N GLU A 234 20.10 -13.87 14.23
CA GLU A 234 19.98 -12.83 15.25
C GLU A 234 20.30 -11.47 14.62
N VAL A 235 19.46 -10.48 14.89
CA VAL A 235 19.65 -9.09 14.50
C VAL A 235 19.65 -8.22 15.73
N GLU A 236 20.67 -7.36 15.88
CA GLU A 236 20.75 -6.37 16.94
C GLU A 236 20.02 -5.10 16.51
N LEU A 237 19.00 -4.71 17.26
CA LEU A 237 18.18 -3.54 17.01
C LEU A 237 18.44 -2.44 18.05
N PRO A 238 18.35 -1.16 17.71
CA PRO A 238 18.73 -0.05 18.59
C PRO A 238 17.99 0.00 19.93
N HIS A 239 16.72 -0.34 19.95
CA HIS A 239 15.88 -0.22 21.13
C HIS A 239 15.36 -1.56 21.64
N LYS A 240 15.04 -2.49 20.75
CA LYS A 240 14.58 -3.83 21.12
C LYS A 240 15.75 -4.73 21.57
N GLY A 241 16.99 -4.41 21.18
CA GLY A 241 18.14 -5.26 21.37
C GLY A 241 18.12 -6.47 20.43
N LYS A 242 18.52 -7.64 20.92
CA LYS A 242 18.60 -8.86 20.11
C LYS A 242 17.23 -9.41 19.77
N VAL A 243 16.98 -9.58 18.49
CA VAL A 243 15.77 -10.22 17.96
C VAL A 243 16.17 -11.40 17.10
N THR A 244 15.65 -12.59 17.42
CA THR A 244 15.82 -13.79 16.60
C THR A 244 14.64 -14.00 15.66
N GLY A 245 14.90 -14.65 14.54
CA GLY A 245 13.87 -14.94 13.56
C GLY A 245 14.40 -15.66 12.34
N MET A 246 13.50 -16.02 11.44
CA MET A 246 13.82 -16.63 10.15
C MET A 246 14.24 -15.56 9.15
N GLY A 247 15.48 -15.61 8.69
CA GLY A 247 15.94 -14.87 7.51
C GLY A 247 15.67 -15.71 6.25
N ILE A 248 14.94 -15.16 5.29
CA ILE A 248 14.73 -15.78 3.98
C ILE A 248 15.78 -15.20 3.04
N PRO A 249 16.77 -15.99 2.57
CA PRO A 249 17.81 -15.49 1.67
C PRO A 249 17.27 -15.11 0.29
N GLU A 250 18.06 -14.35 -0.46
CA GLU A 250 17.85 -14.15 -1.89
C GLU A 250 17.91 -15.50 -2.62
N GLY A 251 17.13 -15.64 -3.68
CA GLY A 251 17.01 -16.87 -4.45
C GLY A 251 15.56 -17.33 -4.62
N ILE A 252 15.38 -18.62 -4.76
CA ILE A 252 14.08 -19.26 -4.99
C ILE A 252 13.70 -20.05 -3.74
N THR A 253 12.74 -19.53 -2.97
CA THR A 253 12.15 -20.18 -1.80
C THR A 253 10.80 -20.77 -2.15
N VAL A 254 10.60 -22.06 -1.91
CA VAL A 254 9.34 -22.77 -2.12
C VAL A 254 8.73 -23.13 -0.78
N ILE A 255 7.45 -22.79 -0.58
CA ILE A 255 6.67 -23.09 0.62
C ILE A 255 5.68 -24.20 0.30
N VAL A 256 5.82 -25.36 0.94
CA VAL A 256 4.98 -26.53 0.77
C VAL A 256 4.20 -26.86 2.05
N GLY A 257 3.31 -27.83 1.99
CA GLY A 257 2.54 -28.35 3.14
C GLY A 257 1.08 -28.62 2.79
N GLY A 258 0.38 -29.32 3.65
CA GLY A 258 -1.03 -29.65 3.48
C GLY A 258 -1.96 -28.43 3.42
N GLY A 259 -3.20 -28.66 3.00
CA GLY A 259 -4.25 -27.64 3.08
C GLY A 259 -4.44 -27.16 4.52
N TYR A 260 -4.71 -25.85 4.72
CA TYR A 260 -4.97 -25.25 6.04
C TYR A 260 -3.80 -25.24 7.03
N HIS A 261 -2.60 -25.61 6.63
CA HIS A 261 -1.40 -25.63 7.51
C HIS A 261 -0.71 -24.26 7.64
N GLY A 262 -1.22 -23.21 6.98
CA GLY A 262 -0.72 -21.83 7.16
C GLY A 262 0.21 -21.31 6.06
N LYS A 263 0.35 -22.02 4.91
CA LYS A 263 1.17 -21.56 3.75
C LYS A 263 0.80 -20.14 3.30
N SER A 264 -0.47 -19.94 2.94
CA SER A 264 -0.96 -18.64 2.46
C SER A 264 -0.92 -17.57 3.57
N THR A 265 -0.98 -17.96 4.85
CA THR A 265 -0.81 -17.03 5.98
C THR A 265 0.61 -16.50 6.05
N LEU A 266 1.61 -17.37 5.89
CA LEU A 266 3.02 -16.96 5.84
C LEU A 266 3.27 -16.08 4.61
N LEU A 267 2.81 -16.52 3.42
CA LEU A 267 2.95 -15.73 2.20
C LEU A 267 2.30 -14.35 2.33
N LYS A 268 1.08 -14.26 2.91
CA LYS A 268 0.39 -12.98 3.14
C LYS A 268 1.12 -12.08 4.14
N ALA A 269 1.79 -12.66 5.14
CA ALA A 269 2.61 -11.89 6.06
C ALA A 269 3.85 -11.31 5.36
N LEU A 270 4.50 -12.07 4.48
CA LEU A 270 5.60 -11.59 3.65
C LEU A 270 5.15 -10.55 2.64
N GLU A 271 4.01 -10.77 1.97
CA GLU A 271 3.40 -9.82 1.03
C GLU A 271 3.16 -8.46 1.67
N GLN A 272 2.61 -8.42 2.88
CA GLN A 272 2.35 -7.20 3.64
C GLN A 272 3.57 -6.71 4.42
N GLY A 273 4.65 -7.49 4.49
CA GLY A 273 5.93 -7.13 5.12
C GLY A 273 6.66 -5.97 4.44
N VAL A 274 6.17 -5.49 3.30
CA VAL A 274 6.62 -4.25 2.65
C VAL A 274 6.24 -3.00 3.45
N TYR A 275 5.29 -3.10 4.38
CA TYR A 275 4.86 -2.03 5.28
C TYR A 275 5.42 -2.23 6.70
N ASN A 276 5.51 -1.13 7.44
CA ASN A 276 5.79 -1.15 8.88
C ASN A 276 4.49 -1.31 9.67
N TYR A 277 4.51 -2.05 10.75
CA TYR A 277 3.36 -2.27 11.64
C TYR A 277 3.49 -1.47 12.93
N ILE A 278 2.35 -1.16 13.55
CA ILE A 278 2.29 -0.47 14.85
C ILE A 278 2.72 -1.39 16.00
N CYS A 279 3.02 -0.80 17.16
CA CYS A 279 3.29 -1.54 18.38
C CYS A 279 2.10 -2.42 18.78
N GLY A 280 2.36 -3.68 19.15
CA GLY A 280 1.35 -4.64 19.61
C GLY A 280 0.57 -5.34 18.51
N ASP A 281 0.95 -5.15 17.25
CA ASP A 281 0.34 -5.85 16.11
C ASP A 281 0.72 -7.34 16.03
N GLY A 282 1.93 -7.67 16.43
CA GLY A 282 2.50 -9.01 16.29
C GLY A 282 3.26 -9.25 14.98
N ARG A 283 3.24 -8.32 14.03
CA ARG A 283 4.07 -8.31 12.83
C ARG A 283 5.07 -7.16 12.80
N GLU A 284 5.36 -6.54 13.96
CA GLU A 284 6.25 -5.38 14.06
C GLU A 284 7.63 -5.66 13.45
N TYR A 285 8.10 -6.90 13.58
CA TYR A 285 9.38 -7.37 13.08
C TYR A 285 9.21 -8.44 11.98
N VAL A 286 8.16 -8.32 11.18
CA VAL A 286 7.98 -9.08 9.94
C VAL A 286 8.18 -8.11 8.79
N VAL A 287 9.30 -8.24 8.11
CA VAL A 287 9.69 -7.33 7.02
C VAL A 287 10.07 -8.10 5.77
N ALA A 288 9.74 -7.57 4.62
CA ALA A 288 10.13 -8.07 3.31
C ALA A 288 10.78 -6.95 2.48
N ASP A 289 11.41 -7.30 1.38
CA ASP A 289 11.94 -6.33 0.43
C ASP A 289 10.85 -5.32 0.03
N ASN A 290 11.17 -4.04 0.13
CA ASN A 290 10.21 -2.96 -0.11
C ASN A 290 9.67 -2.93 -1.54
N SER A 291 10.39 -3.52 -2.49
CA SER A 291 9.97 -3.62 -3.89
C SER A 291 9.20 -4.91 -4.19
N GLY A 292 9.02 -5.80 -3.20
CA GLY A 292 8.35 -7.07 -3.36
C GLY A 292 6.94 -6.93 -3.92
N MET A 293 6.56 -7.76 -4.90
CA MET A 293 5.25 -7.75 -5.53
C MET A 293 4.61 -9.13 -5.55
N LYS A 294 3.32 -9.19 -5.26
CA LYS A 294 2.50 -10.39 -5.45
C LYS A 294 2.06 -10.48 -6.90
N ILE A 295 2.35 -11.60 -7.55
CA ILE A 295 1.96 -11.89 -8.93
C ILE A 295 0.88 -12.96 -8.96
N ARG A 296 -0.15 -12.73 -9.76
CA ARG A 296 -1.26 -13.65 -9.95
C ARG A 296 -1.84 -13.58 -11.35
N ALA A 297 -2.68 -14.53 -11.71
CA ALA A 297 -3.52 -14.47 -12.90
C ALA A 297 -4.71 -13.50 -12.70
N GLU A 298 -5.04 -12.75 -13.77
CA GLU A 298 -6.15 -11.79 -13.79
C GLU A 298 -6.91 -11.91 -15.12
N ASP A 299 -7.84 -12.86 -15.21
CA ASP A 299 -8.65 -13.05 -16.41
C ASP A 299 -9.43 -11.77 -16.75
N GLY A 300 -9.39 -11.39 -18.02
CA GLY A 300 -10.10 -10.20 -18.51
C GLY A 300 -9.34 -8.90 -18.35
N ARG A 301 -8.15 -8.90 -17.78
CA ARG A 301 -7.30 -7.72 -17.68
C ARG A 301 -6.86 -7.23 -19.07
N ASN A 302 -6.79 -5.89 -19.25
CA ASN A 302 -6.10 -5.33 -20.40
C ASN A 302 -4.58 -5.36 -20.24
N VAL A 303 -3.87 -5.50 -21.32
CA VAL A 303 -2.42 -5.39 -21.45
C VAL A 303 -2.10 -4.35 -22.50
N LEU A 304 -1.10 -3.50 -22.27
CA LEU A 304 -0.75 -2.39 -23.15
C LEU A 304 0.75 -2.39 -23.45
N HIS A 305 1.10 -2.71 -24.69
CA HIS A 305 2.48 -2.62 -25.21
C HIS A 305 3.52 -3.30 -24.30
N THR A 306 3.19 -4.47 -23.74
CA THR A 306 4.06 -5.23 -22.85
C THR A 306 4.77 -6.33 -23.63
N ASP A 307 6.09 -6.46 -23.47
CA ASP A 307 6.87 -7.55 -24.04
C ASP A 307 6.69 -8.82 -23.20
N ILE A 308 5.82 -9.69 -23.64
CA ILE A 308 5.54 -10.98 -22.98
C ILE A 308 6.31 -12.15 -23.63
N SER A 309 7.21 -11.88 -24.58
CA SER A 309 7.90 -12.89 -25.37
C SER A 309 8.78 -13.84 -24.56
N MET A 310 9.18 -13.45 -23.34
CA MET A 310 9.84 -14.37 -22.42
C MET A 310 8.98 -15.60 -22.10
N PHE A 311 7.66 -15.42 -22.00
CA PHE A 311 6.73 -16.48 -21.60
C PHE A 311 5.79 -16.94 -22.70
N ILE A 312 5.47 -16.08 -23.66
CA ILE A 312 4.47 -16.36 -24.69
C ILE A 312 5.04 -16.02 -26.05
N ASN A 313 5.10 -17.02 -26.93
CA ASN A 313 5.64 -16.88 -28.28
C ASN A 313 4.73 -17.63 -29.28
N HIS A 314 4.87 -17.31 -30.55
CA HIS A 314 4.23 -18.04 -31.67
C HIS A 314 2.71 -18.20 -31.49
N LEU A 315 2.02 -17.11 -31.11
CA LEU A 315 0.57 -17.13 -31.00
C LEU A 315 -0.07 -17.55 -32.34
N PRO A 316 -1.08 -18.44 -32.33
CA PRO A 316 -1.72 -18.95 -33.57
C PRO A 316 -2.27 -17.85 -34.48
N ALA A 317 -2.69 -16.72 -33.91
CA ALA A 317 -3.21 -15.55 -34.65
C ALA A 317 -2.09 -14.63 -35.19
N GLY A 318 -0.80 -14.97 -34.96
CA GLY A 318 0.34 -14.17 -35.43
C GLY A 318 0.55 -12.84 -34.73
N GLN A 319 -0.02 -12.66 -33.54
CA GLN A 319 0.16 -11.44 -32.75
C GLN A 319 1.63 -11.33 -32.29
N ASP A 320 2.16 -10.09 -32.35
CA ASP A 320 3.50 -9.79 -31.85
C ASP A 320 3.51 -9.84 -30.32
N THR A 321 4.31 -10.72 -29.75
CA THR A 321 4.46 -10.88 -28.30
C THR A 321 5.57 -10.02 -27.72
N THR A 322 6.40 -9.40 -28.57
CA THR A 322 7.40 -8.41 -28.14
C THR A 322 6.78 -7.02 -27.91
N ASP A 323 5.64 -6.75 -28.54
CA ASP A 323 4.83 -5.53 -28.36
C ASP A 323 3.33 -5.91 -28.22
N PHE A 324 3.03 -6.62 -27.15
CA PHE A 324 1.71 -7.23 -26.98
C PHE A 324 0.71 -6.27 -26.34
N SER A 325 -0.48 -6.23 -26.95
CA SER A 325 -1.64 -5.50 -26.43
C SER A 325 -2.89 -6.37 -26.52
N SER A 326 -3.74 -6.31 -25.49
CA SER A 326 -5.02 -7.02 -25.44
C SER A 326 -6.00 -6.26 -24.56
N GLU A 327 -7.26 -6.18 -24.98
CA GLU A 327 -8.35 -5.64 -24.17
C GLU A 327 -8.84 -6.64 -23.11
N ASN A 328 -8.58 -7.94 -23.32
CA ASN A 328 -9.12 -9.03 -22.51
C ASN A 328 -8.16 -10.23 -22.51
N ALA A 329 -7.11 -10.14 -21.72
CA ALA A 329 -6.08 -11.17 -21.63
C ALA A 329 -6.58 -12.39 -20.84
N SER A 330 -6.18 -13.60 -21.27
CA SER A 330 -6.40 -14.83 -20.50
C SER A 330 -5.57 -14.85 -19.22
N GLY A 331 -5.83 -15.78 -18.32
CA GLY A 331 -5.12 -15.91 -17.04
C GLY A 331 -3.60 -16.03 -17.22
N SER A 332 -3.12 -16.89 -18.11
CA SER A 332 -1.68 -17.04 -18.39
C SER A 332 -1.06 -15.79 -19.02
N THR A 333 -1.76 -15.16 -19.96
CA THR A 333 -1.30 -13.95 -20.62
C THR A 333 -1.24 -12.77 -19.65
N SER A 334 -2.26 -12.61 -18.82
CA SER A 334 -2.30 -11.57 -17.78
C SER A 334 -1.22 -11.78 -16.73
N GLN A 335 -0.93 -13.03 -16.36
CA GLN A 335 0.11 -13.35 -15.39
C GLN A 335 1.51 -13.10 -15.94
N ALA A 336 1.75 -13.45 -17.22
CA ALA A 336 2.99 -13.10 -17.92
C ALA A 336 3.20 -11.58 -17.93
N ALA A 337 2.18 -10.82 -18.32
CA ALA A 337 2.22 -9.36 -18.31
C ALA A 337 2.45 -8.79 -16.91
N ASN A 338 1.77 -9.32 -15.88
CA ASN A 338 1.95 -8.90 -14.48
C ASN A 338 3.39 -9.08 -14.00
N LEU A 339 4.02 -10.20 -14.36
CA LEU A 339 5.41 -10.47 -13.99
C LEU A 339 6.37 -9.51 -14.69
N ILE A 340 6.24 -9.33 -16.00
CA ILE A 340 7.09 -8.41 -16.76
C ILE A 340 6.92 -6.96 -16.26
N GLU A 341 5.69 -6.52 -16.03
CA GLU A 341 5.40 -5.19 -15.50
C GLU A 341 5.94 -4.98 -14.08
N ALA A 342 5.97 -6.04 -13.25
CA ALA A 342 6.59 -5.98 -11.93
C ALA A 342 8.11 -5.81 -12.02
N VAL A 343 8.75 -6.50 -12.98
CA VAL A 343 10.19 -6.33 -13.28
C VAL A 343 10.47 -4.91 -13.76
N GLU A 344 9.67 -4.38 -14.68
CA GLU A 344 9.77 -2.99 -15.13
C GLU A 344 9.57 -2.00 -13.96
N ALA A 345 8.68 -2.29 -13.01
CA ALA A 345 8.47 -1.47 -11.82
C ALA A 345 9.61 -1.58 -10.78
N GLY A 346 10.66 -2.37 -11.07
CA GLY A 346 11.83 -2.53 -10.22
C GLY A 346 11.61 -3.48 -9.05
N ALA A 347 10.77 -4.51 -9.20
CA ALA A 347 10.60 -5.54 -8.16
C ALA A 347 11.86 -6.39 -8.01
N GLY A 348 12.38 -6.51 -6.78
CA GLY A 348 13.50 -7.41 -6.42
C GLY A 348 13.02 -8.75 -5.83
N LEU A 349 11.74 -8.84 -5.45
CA LEU A 349 11.11 -10.02 -4.90
C LEU A 349 9.73 -10.23 -5.54
N LEU A 350 9.47 -11.44 -6.05
CA LEU A 350 8.16 -11.85 -6.54
C LEU A 350 7.55 -12.94 -5.66
N LEU A 351 6.30 -12.71 -5.26
CA LEU A 351 5.52 -13.60 -4.41
C LEU A 351 4.44 -14.26 -5.25
N LEU A 352 4.36 -15.58 -5.25
CA LEU A 352 3.36 -16.32 -6.02
C LEU A 352 2.64 -17.36 -5.14
N ASP A 353 1.39 -17.60 -5.47
CA ASP A 353 0.59 -18.68 -4.86
C ASP A 353 -0.02 -19.51 -6.00
N GLU A 354 0.24 -20.81 -6.00
CA GLU A 354 -0.28 -21.74 -7.01
C GLU A 354 -1.79 -21.60 -7.17
N ASP A 355 -2.52 -21.45 -6.06
CA ASP A 355 -3.99 -21.33 -6.04
C ASP A 355 -4.54 -20.10 -6.77
N THR A 356 -3.72 -19.04 -6.91
CA THR A 356 -4.09 -17.80 -7.60
C THR A 356 -3.38 -17.60 -8.93
N SER A 357 -2.66 -18.61 -9.38
CA SER A 357 -1.86 -18.59 -10.61
C SER A 357 -2.52 -19.40 -11.72
N ALA A 358 -2.25 -19.06 -12.97
CA ALA A 358 -2.65 -19.87 -14.11
C ALA A 358 -1.75 -21.12 -14.18
N THR A 359 -2.34 -22.32 -14.09
CA THR A 359 -1.59 -23.58 -14.02
C THR A 359 -0.63 -23.74 -15.20
N ASN A 360 -1.05 -23.45 -16.43
CA ASN A 360 -0.25 -23.56 -17.64
C ASN A 360 0.88 -22.52 -17.75
N PHE A 361 0.77 -21.41 -17.02
CA PHE A 361 1.87 -20.46 -16.87
C PHE A 361 2.91 -20.97 -15.86
N MET A 362 2.44 -21.59 -14.77
CA MET A 362 3.32 -22.07 -13.69
C MET A 362 4.11 -23.30 -14.13
N ILE A 363 3.41 -24.33 -14.62
CA ILE A 363 3.96 -25.66 -14.89
C ILE A 363 3.27 -26.27 -16.10
N ARG A 364 3.95 -27.19 -16.75
CA ARG A 364 3.38 -28.05 -17.79
C ARG A 364 3.50 -29.50 -17.39
N ASP A 365 2.36 -30.19 -17.31
CA ASP A 365 2.31 -31.62 -17.02
C ASP A 365 3.09 -32.44 -18.06
N LYS A 366 3.82 -33.45 -17.60
CA LYS A 366 4.66 -34.29 -18.45
C LYS A 366 3.89 -35.10 -19.50
N VAL A 367 2.65 -35.49 -19.19
CA VAL A 367 1.79 -36.22 -20.15
C VAL A 367 1.32 -35.26 -21.23
N MET A 368 0.87 -34.07 -20.83
CA MET A 368 0.47 -33.03 -21.79
C MET A 368 1.65 -32.57 -22.66
N ALA A 369 2.86 -32.47 -22.11
CA ALA A 369 4.06 -32.12 -22.89
C ALA A 369 4.41 -33.15 -23.96
N ARG A 370 4.07 -34.43 -23.78
CA ARG A 370 4.23 -35.47 -24.80
C ARG A 370 3.14 -35.42 -25.87
N LEU A 371 1.93 -35.02 -25.51
CA LEU A 371 0.79 -34.97 -26.44
C LEU A 371 0.85 -33.72 -27.34
N VAL A 372 1.19 -32.59 -26.78
CA VAL A 372 1.33 -31.32 -27.50
C VAL A 372 2.82 -30.97 -27.54
N SER A 373 3.43 -30.94 -28.73
CA SER A 373 4.85 -30.60 -28.88
C SER A 373 5.13 -29.13 -28.50
N ASP A 374 6.35 -28.84 -28.06
CA ASP A 374 6.78 -27.48 -27.69
C ASP A 374 6.60 -26.47 -28.83
N GLU A 375 6.68 -26.91 -30.10
CA GLU A 375 6.43 -26.06 -31.29
C GLU A 375 4.97 -25.56 -31.40
N LYS A 376 4.02 -26.30 -30.81
CA LYS A 376 2.59 -25.99 -30.82
C LYS A 376 2.12 -25.33 -29.53
N GLU A 377 2.98 -25.23 -28.54
CA GLU A 377 2.67 -24.62 -27.24
C GLU A 377 3.26 -23.20 -27.18
N PRO A 378 2.43 -22.17 -27.23
CA PRO A 378 2.91 -20.79 -27.19
C PRO A 378 3.45 -20.39 -25.82
N ILE A 379 3.14 -21.14 -24.74
CA ILE A 379 3.50 -20.77 -23.36
C ILE A 379 4.74 -21.51 -22.90
N THR A 380 5.79 -20.75 -22.57
CA THR A 380 6.93 -21.24 -21.81
C THR A 380 6.70 -20.97 -20.34
N THR A 381 6.70 -22.02 -19.52
CA THR A 381 6.32 -21.92 -18.12
C THR A 381 7.32 -21.13 -17.27
N LEU A 382 6.85 -20.53 -16.17
CA LEU A 382 7.71 -19.88 -15.18
C LEU A 382 8.77 -20.85 -14.65
N LEU A 383 8.42 -22.11 -14.42
CA LEU A 383 9.34 -23.12 -13.95
C LEU A 383 10.59 -23.26 -14.83
N ARG A 384 10.46 -23.10 -16.15
CA ARG A 384 11.61 -23.14 -17.09
C ARG A 384 12.49 -21.89 -17.02
N HIS A 385 11.93 -20.74 -16.64
CA HIS A 385 12.64 -19.46 -16.66
C HIS A 385 13.11 -18.97 -15.29
N ILE A 386 12.54 -19.47 -14.22
CA ILE A 386 12.72 -18.90 -12.88
C ILE A 386 14.19 -18.81 -12.44
N ARG A 387 15.00 -19.83 -12.74
CA ARG A 387 16.44 -19.82 -12.47
C ARG A 387 17.18 -18.77 -13.30
N GLY A 388 16.84 -18.67 -14.59
CA GLY A 388 17.39 -17.65 -15.49
C GLY A 388 17.02 -16.24 -15.05
N ILE A 389 15.78 -16.01 -14.62
CA ILE A 389 15.32 -14.70 -14.09
C ILE A 389 16.14 -14.31 -12.86
N TYR A 390 16.28 -15.22 -11.89
CA TYR A 390 17.08 -14.93 -10.69
C TYR A 390 18.53 -14.61 -11.05
N ARG A 391 19.19 -15.41 -11.88
CA ARG A 391 20.60 -15.19 -12.25
C ARG A 391 20.85 -13.93 -13.05
N THR A 392 19.95 -13.63 -13.99
CA THR A 392 20.17 -12.52 -14.94
C THR A 392 19.70 -11.18 -14.37
N LEU A 393 18.58 -11.19 -13.61
CA LEU A 393 17.94 -9.97 -13.12
C LEU A 393 18.07 -9.79 -11.61
N GLY A 394 18.59 -10.78 -10.87
CA GLY A 394 18.69 -10.73 -9.40
C GLY A 394 17.35 -10.78 -8.67
N ILE A 395 16.26 -11.18 -9.36
CA ILE A 395 14.92 -11.19 -8.79
C ILE A 395 14.69 -12.49 -8.02
N SER A 396 14.42 -12.37 -6.73
CA SER A 396 14.11 -13.49 -5.85
C SER A 396 12.64 -13.89 -5.92
N PHE A 397 12.35 -15.14 -5.55
CA PHE A 397 11.00 -15.69 -5.58
C PHE A 397 10.65 -16.35 -4.25
N VAL A 398 9.41 -16.14 -3.79
CA VAL A 398 8.78 -16.95 -2.76
C VAL A 398 7.47 -17.50 -3.32
N ILE A 399 7.41 -18.83 -3.47
CA ILE A 399 6.31 -19.50 -4.15
C ILE A 399 5.65 -20.49 -3.19
N VAL A 400 4.34 -20.35 -3.00
CA VAL A 400 3.51 -21.36 -2.33
C VAL A 400 3.08 -22.38 -3.34
N VAL A 401 3.35 -23.67 -3.08
CA VAL A 401 2.97 -24.80 -3.91
C VAL A 401 2.16 -25.81 -3.09
N GLY A 402 1.06 -26.27 -3.68
CA GLY A 402 0.21 -27.30 -3.10
C GLY A 402 0.35 -28.66 -3.77
N SER A 403 0.54 -28.65 -5.10
CA SER A 403 0.55 -29.86 -5.93
C SER A 403 1.74 -29.96 -6.90
N SER A 404 2.36 -28.84 -7.26
CA SER A 404 3.40 -28.78 -8.30
C SER A 404 4.79 -29.12 -7.75
N GLY A 405 5.08 -30.39 -7.49
CA GLY A 405 6.34 -30.85 -6.92
C GLY A 405 7.60 -30.54 -7.75
N ASP A 406 7.47 -30.30 -9.06
CA ASP A 406 8.60 -29.95 -9.93
C ASP A 406 9.34 -28.65 -9.50
N TYR A 407 8.65 -27.73 -8.80
CA TYR A 407 9.28 -26.53 -8.23
C TYR A 407 10.36 -26.83 -7.19
N LEU A 408 10.32 -28.00 -6.54
CA LEU A 408 11.34 -28.44 -5.60
C LEU A 408 12.72 -28.59 -6.27
N SER A 409 12.73 -28.95 -7.56
CA SER A 409 13.96 -29.16 -8.32
C SER A 409 14.73 -27.87 -8.63
N VAL A 410 14.04 -26.72 -8.65
CA VAL A 410 14.62 -25.38 -8.92
C VAL A 410 14.77 -24.55 -7.65
N ALA A 411 14.30 -25.02 -6.51
CA ALA A 411 14.34 -24.28 -5.25
C ALA A 411 15.74 -24.26 -4.63
N ASP A 412 16.14 -23.11 -4.09
CA ASP A 412 17.30 -22.98 -3.21
C ASP A 412 16.95 -23.40 -1.79
N PHE A 413 15.72 -23.04 -1.35
CA PHE A 413 15.20 -23.33 -0.04
C PHE A 413 13.77 -23.88 -0.14
N VAL A 414 13.47 -24.91 0.65
CA VAL A 414 12.15 -25.52 0.73
C VAL A 414 11.67 -25.49 2.18
N LEU A 415 10.59 -24.75 2.40
CA LEU A 415 9.95 -24.60 3.71
C LEU A 415 8.66 -25.41 3.75
N GLN A 416 8.51 -26.30 4.72
CA GLN A 416 7.28 -27.04 4.95
C GLN A 416 6.47 -26.41 6.08
N MET A 417 5.21 -26.07 5.80
CA MET A 417 4.24 -25.68 6.82
C MET A 417 3.52 -26.92 7.35
N ASP A 418 3.62 -27.14 8.66
CA ASP A 418 2.97 -28.23 9.35
C ASP A 418 2.33 -27.72 10.65
N HIS A 419 0.99 -27.73 10.74
CA HIS A 419 0.23 -27.21 11.88
C HIS A 419 0.70 -25.81 12.33
N TYR A 420 0.84 -24.88 11.37
CA TYR A 420 1.28 -23.49 11.54
C TYR A 420 2.73 -23.33 11.99
N LYS A 421 3.52 -24.40 12.00
CA LYS A 421 4.96 -24.37 12.25
C LYS A 421 5.71 -24.55 10.94
N VAL A 422 6.81 -23.84 10.80
CA VAL A 422 7.68 -23.92 9.62
C VAL A 422 8.85 -24.85 9.90
N LYS A 423 9.20 -25.69 8.93
CA LYS A 423 10.37 -26.57 8.92
C LYS A 423 11.17 -26.32 7.66
N ASP A 424 12.47 -26.29 7.75
CA ASP A 424 13.35 -26.34 6.58
C ASP A 424 13.51 -27.81 6.18
N VAL A 425 12.99 -28.14 5.02
CA VAL A 425 13.05 -29.50 4.41
C VAL A 425 13.86 -29.50 3.12
N THR A 426 14.75 -28.52 2.93
CA THR A 426 15.52 -28.33 1.70
C THR A 426 16.32 -29.57 1.32
N LYS A 427 17.02 -30.21 2.27
CA LYS A 427 17.81 -31.40 2.02
C LYS A 427 16.95 -32.59 1.64
N GLU A 428 15.85 -32.80 2.36
CA GLU A 428 14.89 -33.87 2.10
C GLU A 428 14.24 -33.70 0.71
N ALA A 429 13.82 -32.49 0.38
CA ALA A 429 13.24 -32.18 -0.93
C ALA A 429 14.20 -32.47 -2.07
N LYS A 430 15.50 -32.12 -1.93
CA LYS A 430 16.52 -32.43 -2.93
C LYS A 430 16.72 -33.92 -3.10
N SER A 431 16.79 -34.69 -2.01
CA SER A 431 16.88 -36.17 -2.07
C SER A 431 15.69 -36.79 -2.81
N ILE A 432 14.47 -36.34 -2.51
CA ILE A 432 13.27 -36.80 -3.20
C ILE A 432 13.31 -36.43 -4.69
N CYS A 433 13.81 -35.25 -5.06
CA CYS A 433 13.96 -34.87 -6.46
C CYS A 433 14.94 -35.78 -7.22
N GLU A 434 16.04 -36.20 -6.57
CA GLU A 434 17.00 -37.16 -7.13
C GLU A 434 16.36 -38.53 -7.32
N GLU A 435 15.70 -39.06 -6.30
CA GLU A 435 14.99 -40.36 -6.31
C GLU A 435 13.90 -40.39 -7.40
N CYS A 436 13.14 -39.31 -7.57
CA CYS A 436 12.10 -39.18 -8.59
C CYS A 436 12.66 -38.84 -9.99
N GLY A 437 13.97 -38.65 -10.13
CA GLY A 437 14.63 -38.32 -11.40
C GLY A 437 14.19 -36.96 -11.98
N ILE A 438 13.81 -36.00 -11.14
CA ILE A 438 13.45 -34.64 -11.56
C ILE A 438 14.58 -33.63 -11.31
N ALA A 439 15.61 -34.02 -10.56
CA ALA A 439 16.78 -33.19 -10.37
C ALA A 439 17.46 -32.87 -11.70
N GLY A 440 17.79 -31.61 -11.96
CA GLY A 440 18.45 -31.13 -13.18
C GLY A 440 17.59 -31.15 -14.46
N GLN A 441 16.29 -31.46 -14.37
CA GLN A 441 15.42 -31.43 -15.56
C GLN A 441 15.16 -30.02 -16.11
N TYR A 442 15.33 -29.01 -15.28
CA TYR A 442 15.17 -27.62 -15.65
C TYR A 442 16.53 -26.91 -15.53
N PRO A 443 17.38 -27.00 -16.58
CA PRO A 443 18.70 -26.37 -16.55
C PRO A 443 18.55 -24.86 -16.47
N GLU A 444 19.60 -24.23 -15.98
CA GLU A 444 19.70 -22.77 -15.92
C GLU A 444 19.92 -22.22 -17.35
N ASN A 445 18.85 -22.02 -18.08
CA ASN A 445 18.88 -21.43 -19.39
C ASN A 445 19.15 -19.93 -19.32
N GLU A 446 19.94 -19.39 -20.23
CA GLU A 446 19.98 -17.96 -20.46
C GLU A 446 18.59 -17.49 -20.90
N ILE A 447 18.10 -16.41 -20.28
CA ILE A 447 16.85 -15.79 -20.66
C ILE A 447 17.13 -14.58 -21.55
N THR A 448 16.27 -14.37 -22.55
CA THR A 448 16.22 -13.10 -23.26
C THR A 448 15.46 -12.10 -22.41
N VAL A 449 16.15 -11.08 -21.93
CA VAL A 449 15.52 -10.03 -21.12
C VAL A 449 14.64 -9.18 -22.02
N PRO A 450 13.35 -9.02 -21.69
CA PRO A 450 12.47 -8.12 -22.43
C PRO A 450 12.98 -6.69 -22.46
N ALA A 451 12.73 -5.98 -23.53
CA ALA A 451 13.07 -4.56 -23.59
C ALA A 451 12.06 -3.75 -22.78
N PHE A 452 12.50 -3.17 -21.68
CA PHE A 452 11.71 -2.29 -20.81
C PHE A 452 11.73 -0.86 -21.36
N SER A 453 10.95 -0.59 -22.40
CA SER A 453 11.00 0.67 -23.15
C SER A 453 9.64 1.34 -23.33
N ARG A 454 8.65 0.97 -22.48
CA ARG A 454 7.32 1.56 -22.57
C ARG A 454 7.33 3.03 -22.18
N LYS A 455 6.79 3.85 -23.09
CA LYS A 455 6.70 5.31 -22.91
C LYS A 455 5.25 5.77 -22.87
N LEU A 456 5.03 6.86 -22.20
CA LEU A 456 3.74 7.54 -22.17
C LEU A 456 3.77 8.72 -23.13
N LYS A 457 2.78 8.80 -24.04
CA LYS A 457 2.57 9.99 -24.88
C LYS A 457 1.76 11.05 -24.15
N PRO A 458 1.99 12.32 -24.46
CA PRO A 458 1.17 13.41 -23.93
C PRO A 458 -0.31 13.22 -24.27
N VAL A 459 -1.15 13.50 -23.29
CA VAL A 459 -2.59 13.63 -23.49
C VAL A 459 -3.01 15.08 -23.30
N LYS A 460 -4.12 15.49 -23.89
CA LYS A 460 -4.61 16.87 -23.73
C LYS A 460 -4.83 17.17 -22.24
N PRO A 461 -4.16 18.20 -21.68
CA PRO A 461 -4.41 18.60 -20.31
C PRO A 461 -5.86 19.01 -20.09
N GLY A 462 -6.40 18.71 -18.92
CA GLY A 462 -7.77 19.06 -18.61
C GLY A 462 -8.21 18.64 -17.22
N ARG A 463 -9.29 19.25 -16.73
CA ARG A 463 -9.87 18.87 -15.45
C ARG A 463 -10.54 17.49 -15.57
N ARG A 464 -9.95 16.48 -14.96
CA ARG A 464 -10.48 15.11 -14.89
C ARG A 464 -11.36 14.92 -13.66
N LYS A 465 -12.41 14.13 -13.83
CA LYS A 465 -13.19 13.64 -12.70
C LYS A 465 -12.51 12.38 -12.18
N ILE A 466 -11.95 12.47 -10.98
CA ILE A 466 -11.28 11.34 -10.34
C ILE A 466 -12.09 10.90 -9.12
N LYS A 467 -12.11 9.59 -8.86
CA LYS A 467 -12.74 8.96 -7.70
C LYS A 467 -12.07 7.62 -7.42
N SER A 468 -12.19 7.13 -6.20
CA SER A 468 -11.84 5.76 -5.82
C SER A 468 -13.04 5.07 -5.19
N MET A 469 -13.10 3.74 -5.27
CA MET A 469 -14.11 2.92 -4.60
C MET A 469 -13.42 1.76 -3.90
N GLY A 470 -13.36 1.83 -2.58
CA GLY A 470 -12.64 0.85 -1.77
C GLY A 470 -11.16 0.78 -2.15
N THR A 471 -10.58 -0.39 -1.97
CA THR A 471 -9.23 -0.75 -2.44
C THR A 471 -9.23 -1.28 -3.88
N ASP A 472 -10.39 -1.37 -4.53
CA ASP A 472 -10.61 -2.19 -5.71
C ASP A 472 -10.59 -1.40 -7.01
N THR A 473 -10.99 -0.11 -6.98
CA THR A 473 -11.23 0.63 -8.22
C THR A 473 -10.73 2.08 -8.14
N VAL A 474 -10.01 2.48 -9.15
CA VAL A 474 -9.68 3.88 -9.46
C VAL A 474 -10.49 4.32 -10.66
N LEU A 475 -11.19 5.46 -10.56
CA LEU A 475 -11.99 6.05 -11.62
C LEU A 475 -11.32 7.32 -12.14
N ILE A 476 -11.11 7.38 -13.46
CA ILE A 476 -10.64 8.57 -14.17
C ILE A 476 -11.67 8.88 -15.27
N ASP A 477 -12.36 9.99 -15.11
CA ASP A 477 -13.51 10.39 -15.94
C ASP A 477 -14.63 9.34 -15.91
N ARG A 478 -14.75 8.50 -16.94
CA ARG A 478 -15.75 7.43 -17.05
C ARG A 478 -15.13 6.03 -17.02
N GLU A 479 -13.81 5.94 -16.98
CA GLU A 479 -13.10 4.69 -17.03
C GLU A 479 -12.77 4.21 -15.62
N ALA A 480 -13.11 2.95 -15.35
CA ALA A 480 -12.78 2.24 -14.13
C ALA A 480 -11.51 1.41 -14.36
N ILE A 481 -10.49 1.67 -13.57
CA ILE A 481 -9.25 0.89 -13.50
C ILE A 481 -9.43 -0.10 -12.36
N ASP A 482 -9.46 -1.40 -12.71
CA ASP A 482 -9.57 -2.47 -11.72
C ASP A 482 -8.20 -2.73 -11.09
N VAL A 483 -8.09 -2.49 -9.78
CA VAL A 483 -6.89 -2.67 -8.97
C VAL A 483 -7.09 -3.67 -7.83
N ARG A 484 -8.21 -4.41 -7.79
CA ARG A 484 -8.55 -5.36 -6.73
C ARG A 484 -7.52 -6.46 -6.53
N TYR A 485 -6.77 -6.77 -7.55
CA TYR A 485 -5.73 -7.80 -7.53
C TYR A 485 -4.34 -7.28 -7.20
N LEU A 486 -4.20 -5.98 -6.95
CA LEU A 486 -3.01 -5.41 -6.32
C LEU A 486 -3.12 -5.60 -4.80
N GLU A 487 -2.88 -6.83 -4.34
CA GLU A 487 -3.17 -7.29 -2.98
C GLU A 487 -2.38 -6.55 -1.89
N GLN A 488 -1.38 -5.78 -2.27
CA GLN A 488 -0.58 -4.93 -1.37
C GLN A 488 -1.18 -3.53 -1.17
N LEU A 489 -2.27 -3.18 -1.87
CA LEU A 489 -3.12 -2.04 -1.51
C LEU A 489 -3.91 -2.40 -0.24
N SER A 490 -3.48 -1.90 0.90
CA SER A 490 -4.03 -2.24 2.21
C SER A 490 -5.09 -1.27 2.72
N GLU A 491 -5.22 -0.08 2.08
CA GLU A 491 -6.10 0.99 2.53
C GLU A 491 -6.76 1.75 1.37
N ASN A 492 -8.02 2.17 1.59
CA ASN A 492 -8.76 3.00 0.62
C ASN A 492 -8.04 4.33 0.29
N GLY A 493 -7.24 4.83 1.21
CA GLY A 493 -6.45 6.05 1.00
C GLY A 493 -5.41 5.92 -0.11
N GLN A 494 -4.89 4.71 -0.34
CA GLN A 494 -3.91 4.46 -1.41
C GLN A 494 -4.58 4.52 -2.78
N THR A 495 -5.77 3.96 -2.96
CA THR A 495 -6.54 4.10 -4.21
C THR A 495 -6.98 5.55 -4.45
N THR A 496 -7.28 6.29 -3.38
CA THR A 496 -7.55 7.73 -3.48
C THR A 496 -6.30 8.48 -3.97
N ALA A 497 -5.13 8.17 -3.42
CA ALA A 497 -3.87 8.76 -3.87
C ALA A 497 -3.56 8.37 -5.32
N LEU A 498 -3.73 7.09 -5.69
CA LEU A 498 -3.54 6.62 -7.08
C LEU A 498 -4.36 7.44 -8.08
N ALA A 499 -5.64 7.72 -7.78
CA ALA A 499 -6.48 8.54 -8.65
C ALA A 499 -5.89 9.94 -8.91
N HIS A 500 -5.38 10.59 -7.87
CA HIS A 500 -4.72 11.90 -7.98
C HIS A 500 -3.38 11.81 -8.69
N MET A 501 -2.56 10.82 -8.36
CA MET A 501 -1.23 10.61 -8.93
C MET A 501 -1.34 10.29 -10.43
N MET A 502 -2.30 9.47 -10.83
CA MET A 502 -2.62 9.19 -12.23
C MET A 502 -3.02 10.46 -12.98
N SER A 503 -3.90 11.29 -12.40
CA SER A 503 -4.26 12.58 -13.00
C SER A 503 -3.05 13.49 -13.16
N TRP A 504 -2.16 13.54 -12.17
CA TRP A 504 -0.93 14.32 -12.23
C TRP A 504 0.00 13.81 -13.35
N ILE A 505 0.20 12.49 -13.48
CA ILE A 505 0.99 11.89 -14.58
C ILE A 505 0.46 12.38 -15.92
N LEU A 506 -0.84 12.21 -16.16
CA LEU A 506 -1.48 12.57 -17.42
C LEU A 506 -1.37 14.07 -17.76
N ASP A 507 -1.27 14.94 -16.76
CA ASP A 507 -1.11 16.39 -16.95
C ASP A 507 0.35 16.84 -17.11
N ASN A 508 1.31 16.00 -16.69
CA ASN A 508 2.72 16.37 -16.61
C ASN A 508 3.64 15.65 -17.61
N VAL A 509 3.11 14.76 -18.43
CA VAL A 509 3.81 14.20 -19.59
C VAL A 509 3.77 15.23 -20.73
N LYS A 510 4.93 15.81 -21.08
CA LYS A 510 5.04 16.88 -22.08
C LYS A 510 5.53 16.40 -23.45
N ALA A 511 6.27 15.31 -23.47
CA ALA A 511 6.79 14.62 -24.64
C ALA A 511 6.66 13.11 -24.39
N GLU A 512 7.05 12.26 -25.32
CA GLU A 512 7.17 10.83 -25.02
C GLU A 512 8.18 10.67 -23.87
N GLU A 513 7.71 10.10 -22.76
CA GLU A 513 8.49 9.95 -21.53
C GLU A 513 8.37 8.51 -21.04
N ASP A 514 9.50 7.93 -20.65
CA ASP A 514 9.57 6.61 -20.04
C ASP A 514 8.70 6.53 -18.78
N ILE A 515 7.92 5.43 -18.66
CA ILE A 515 6.99 5.26 -17.52
C ILE A 515 7.74 5.23 -16.19
N GLN A 516 8.89 4.56 -16.12
CA GLN A 516 9.69 4.53 -14.89
C GLN A 516 10.17 5.94 -14.54
N HIS A 517 10.66 6.69 -15.54
CA HIS A 517 11.19 8.03 -15.33
C HIS A 517 10.13 9.01 -14.79
N ILE A 518 8.91 9.03 -15.33
CA ILE A 518 7.86 9.92 -14.81
C ILE A 518 7.44 9.55 -13.38
N ILE A 519 7.38 8.25 -13.05
CA ILE A 519 7.08 7.78 -11.70
C ILE A 519 8.21 8.17 -10.73
N GLU A 520 9.49 7.94 -11.09
CA GLU A 520 10.63 8.34 -10.26
C GLU A 520 10.68 9.85 -10.03
N ARG A 521 10.42 10.64 -11.06
CA ARG A 521 10.31 12.10 -10.97
C ARG A 521 9.22 12.53 -9.99
N MET A 522 8.05 11.90 -10.04
CA MET A 522 6.96 12.16 -9.10
C MET A 522 7.36 11.84 -7.65
N TYR A 523 7.92 10.66 -7.39
CA TYR A 523 8.34 10.28 -6.04
C TYR A 523 9.48 11.15 -5.53
N THR A 524 10.37 11.61 -6.40
CA THR A 524 11.41 12.59 -6.04
C THR A 524 10.79 13.93 -5.60
N ILE A 525 9.71 14.37 -6.24
CA ILE A 525 8.97 15.58 -5.83
C ILE A 525 8.31 15.35 -4.46
N ILE A 526 7.66 14.19 -4.28
CA ILE A 526 7.02 13.83 -3.00
C ILE A 526 8.04 13.79 -1.87
N GLU A 527 9.19 13.18 -2.09
CA GLU A 527 10.24 13.09 -1.07
C GLU A 527 10.77 14.46 -0.63
N LYS A 528 10.95 15.39 -1.58
CA LYS A 528 11.46 16.72 -1.31
C LYS A 528 10.40 17.70 -0.77
N ARG A 529 9.15 17.57 -1.17
CA ARG A 529 8.10 18.57 -0.96
C ARG A 529 6.83 18.02 -0.30
N GLY A 530 6.78 16.72 0.03
CA GLY A 530 5.59 16.03 0.54
C GLY A 530 4.57 15.69 -0.54
N MET A 531 3.62 14.84 -0.17
CA MET A 531 2.53 14.41 -1.07
C MET A 531 1.67 15.57 -1.58
N GLU A 532 1.59 16.66 -0.84
CA GLU A 532 0.80 17.85 -1.17
C GLU A 532 1.26 18.54 -2.46
N ALA A 533 2.52 18.33 -2.87
CA ALA A 533 3.04 18.82 -4.14
C ALA A 533 2.38 18.13 -5.36
N ILE A 534 1.83 16.94 -5.16
CA ILE A 534 1.16 16.13 -6.19
C ILE A 534 -0.36 16.12 -5.95
N ILE A 535 -0.78 16.00 -4.70
CA ILE A 535 -2.18 15.87 -4.29
C ILE A 535 -2.55 17.11 -3.47
N PRO A 536 -3.19 18.13 -4.06
CA PRO A 536 -3.55 19.33 -3.31
C PRO A 536 -4.46 18.99 -2.12
N ALA A 537 -4.08 19.41 -0.94
CA ALA A 537 -4.80 19.16 0.30
C ALA A 537 -6.26 19.64 0.23
N SER A 538 -6.49 20.77 -0.45
CA SER A 538 -7.82 21.32 -0.71
C SER A 538 -8.74 20.40 -1.53
N CYS A 539 -8.18 19.39 -2.22
CA CYS A 539 -8.94 18.47 -3.07
C CYS A 539 -9.27 17.13 -2.40
N SER A 540 -8.61 16.77 -1.27
CA SER A 540 -8.57 15.39 -0.78
C SER A 540 -9.08 15.15 0.64
N GLY A 541 -9.33 16.21 1.43
CA GLY A 541 -9.87 16.06 2.80
C GLY A 541 -8.99 15.25 3.77
N GLY A 542 -7.70 15.05 3.45
CA GLY A 542 -6.79 14.28 4.29
C GLY A 542 -6.84 12.75 4.10
N HIS A 543 -7.66 12.23 3.19
CA HIS A 543 -7.80 10.79 2.97
C HIS A 543 -6.65 10.09 2.21
N PRO A 544 -5.89 10.73 1.30
CA PRO A 544 -4.82 10.07 0.57
C PRO A 544 -3.73 9.48 1.48
N VAL A 545 -3.32 8.27 1.12
CA VAL A 545 -2.21 7.51 1.68
C VAL A 545 -1.25 7.16 0.55
N LEU A 546 0.04 7.36 0.74
CA LEU A 546 1.03 7.13 -0.31
C LEU A 546 1.10 5.65 -0.69
N PRO A 547 0.76 5.25 -1.93
CA PRO A 547 1.04 3.92 -2.44
C PRO A 547 2.54 3.78 -2.72
N ARG A 548 3.05 2.56 -2.92
CA ARG A 548 4.41 2.37 -3.42
C ARG A 548 4.47 2.62 -4.94
N LYS A 549 5.67 2.78 -5.48
CA LYS A 549 5.89 2.96 -6.93
C LYS A 549 5.29 1.81 -7.74
N GLN A 550 5.40 0.60 -7.21
CA GLN A 550 4.91 -0.63 -7.81
C GLN A 550 3.40 -0.61 -8.04
N GLU A 551 2.61 -0.19 -7.05
CA GLU A 551 1.15 -0.08 -7.21
C GLU A 551 0.77 1.03 -8.21
N LEU A 552 1.50 2.15 -8.23
CA LEU A 552 1.26 3.20 -9.20
C LEU A 552 1.58 2.72 -10.62
N TYR A 553 2.71 2.01 -10.80
CA TYR A 553 3.10 1.42 -12.08
C TYR A 553 2.03 0.43 -12.56
N ALA A 554 1.62 -0.48 -11.69
CA ALA A 554 0.60 -1.47 -11.99
C ALA A 554 -0.77 -0.85 -12.29
N CYS A 555 -1.15 0.22 -11.59
CA CYS A 555 -2.39 0.97 -11.87
C CYS A 555 -2.34 1.63 -13.26
N LEU A 556 -1.21 2.26 -13.61
CA LEU A 556 -1.01 2.88 -14.92
C LEU A 556 -1.06 1.84 -16.06
N SER A 557 -0.45 0.68 -15.87
CA SER A 557 -0.48 -0.43 -16.86
C SER A 557 -1.89 -0.98 -17.09
N ARG A 558 -2.83 -0.77 -16.15
CA ARG A 558 -4.23 -1.20 -16.26
C ARG A 558 -5.17 -0.11 -16.79
N TYR A 559 -4.67 1.10 -17.03
CA TYR A 559 -5.48 2.20 -17.55
C TYR A 559 -5.58 2.12 -19.07
N ARG A 560 -6.72 1.64 -19.62
CA ARG A 560 -6.94 1.39 -21.06
C ARG A 560 -6.71 2.62 -21.93
N SER A 561 -7.13 3.79 -21.43
CA SER A 561 -6.94 5.06 -22.15
C SER A 561 -5.54 5.65 -22.03
N ALA A 562 -4.60 4.97 -21.34
CA ALA A 562 -3.22 5.39 -21.31
C ALA A 562 -2.62 5.29 -22.73
N LYS A 563 -2.05 6.39 -23.22
CA LYS A 563 -1.38 6.41 -24.51
C LYS A 563 0.05 5.87 -24.35
N ILE A 564 0.13 4.59 -24.02
CA ILE A 564 1.40 3.88 -23.93
C ILE A 564 1.85 3.51 -25.34
N VAL A 565 3.15 3.61 -25.59
CA VAL A 565 3.84 3.18 -26.80
C VAL A 565 5.17 2.56 -26.43
N ARG A 566 5.76 1.87 -27.35
CA ARG A 566 7.08 1.28 -27.23
C ARG A 566 8.14 2.02 -28.04
#